data_1bd41560a0c2ab9559f9a4e643f209d7
#
_entry.id   1bd41560a0c2ab9559f9a4e643f209d7
#
_cell.length_a   1.000
_cell.length_b   1.000
_cell.length_c   1.000
_cell.angle_alpha   90.00
_cell.angle_beta   90.00
_cell.angle_gamma   90.00
#
_symmetry.space_group_name_H-M   'P 1'
#
loop_
_entity.id
_entity.type
_entity.pdbx_description
1 polymer ?
#
loop_
_entity_poly.entity_id
_entity_poly.type
_entity_poly.pdbx_seq_one_letter_code
_entity_poly.pdbx_strand_id
1 'polypeptide(L)'
;FPAYMGLLDIGQPKEGETLVVAAATGPVGATVGQIGKLKGCRVVGVAGGAEKCRHAIEVLGFDVCLDHHADDFAEQLVKACPKGIDIYYENVGGKVFDAVLPLLNTSARIPVCGLVSSYNATELPPGPDRLPLLMATVLKKRIRLQGFIIAQDYGHRIHEFQKEMGQWVKEDKIHYHE
;
A
#
# COMPACT_ATOMS: atom_id res chain seq x y z
N PHE A 1 -9.65 1.07 10.32
CA PHE A 1 -10.30 2.28 9.79
C PHE A 1 -9.41 3.01 8.77
N PRO A 2 -8.09 3.27 9.03
CA PRO A 2 -7.24 3.95 8.05
C PRO A 2 -7.11 3.20 6.71
N ALA A 3 -7.03 1.87 6.75
CA ALA A 3 -6.98 1.06 5.53
C ALA A 3 -8.20 1.30 4.61
N TYR A 4 -9.39 1.35 5.20
CA TYR A 4 -10.64 1.57 4.49
C TYR A 4 -10.70 2.96 3.87
N MET A 5 -10.53 4.00 4.67
CA MET A 5 -10.62 5.39 4.19
C MET A 5 -9.49 5.75 3.22
N GLY A 6 -8.24 5.43 3.57
CA GLY A 6 -7.11 5.73 2.70
C GLY A 6 -7.20 5.04 1.35
N LEU A 7 -7.62 3.77 1.31
CA LEU A 7 -7.75 3.07 0.05
C LEU A 7 -8.96 3.54 -0.76
N LEU A 8 -10.14 3.67 -0.15
CA LEU A 8 -11.37 3.96 -0.91
C LEU A 8 -11.48 5.43 -1.32
N ASP A 9 -11.12 6.36 -0.44
CA ASP A 9 -11.24 7.81 -0.74
C ASP A 9 -10.06 8.37 -1.53
N ILE A 10 -8.83 7.95 -1.18
CA ILE A 10 -7.62 8.48 -1.82
C ILE A 10 -7.15 7.55 -2.93
N GLY A 11 -7.04 6.26 -2.64
CA GLY A 11 -6.62 5.24 -3.61
C GLY A 11 -7.63 5.01 -4.73
N GLN A 12 -8.91 5.01 -4.42
CA GLN A 12 -10.01 4.84 -5.38
C GLN A 12 -9.80 3.64 -6.32
N PRO A 13 -9.67 2.42 -5.78
CA PRO A 13 -9.32 1.24 -6.56
C PRO A 13 -10.39 0.90 -7.59
N LYS A 14 -9.94 0.50 -8.77
CA LYS A 14 -10.79 0.04 -9.88
C LYS A 14 -10.41 -1.38 -10.25
N GLU A 15 -11.37 -2.13 -10.75
CA GLU A 15 -11.15 -3.48 -11.24
C GLU A 15 -10.03 -3.53 -12.29
N GLY A 16 -9.13 -4.50 -12.14
CA GLY A 16 -8.00 -4.71 -13.04
C GLY A 16 -6.76 -3.84 -12.77
N GLU A 17 -6.84 -2.87 -11.85
CA GLU A 17 -5.67 -2.07 -11.44
C GLU A 17 -4.70 -2.89 -10.57
N THR A 18 -3.44 -2.47 -10.57
CA THR A 18 -2.39 -3.02 -9.70
C THR A 18 -2.26 -2.15 -8.44
N LEU A 19 -2.51 -2.78 -7.29
CA LEU A 19 -2.32 -2.21 -5.96
C LEU A 19 -1.07 -2.81 -5.32
N VAL A 20 -0.09 -1.99 -4.97
CA VAL A 20 1.06 -2.38 -4.13
C VAL A 20 0.84 -1.89 -2.71
N VAL A 21 1.09 -2.77 -1.72
CA VAL A 21 0.85 -2.49 -0.30
C VAL A 21 2.13 -2.70 0.49
N ALA A 22 2.65 -1.63 1.07
CA ALA A 22 3.78 -1.70 2.00
C ALA A 22 3.32 -2.18 3.40
N ALA A 23 4.18 -2.92 4.11
CA ALA A 23 3.88 -3.59 5.38
C ALA A 23 2.62 -4.48 5.28
N ALA A 24 2.60 -5.34 4.27
CA ALA A 24 1.44 -6.11 3.81
C ALA A 24 0.76 -6.99 4.88
N THR A 25 1.49 -7.42 5.90
CA THR A 25 0.97 -8.27 7.00
C THR A 25 0.69 -7.51 8.30
N GLY A 26 0.98 -6.20 8.31
CA GLY A 26 0.57 -5.34 9.43
C GLY A 26 -0.95 -5.08 9.41
N PRO A 27 -1.54 -4.58 10.51
CA PRO A 27 -2.99 -4.43 10.64
C PRO A 27 -3.61 -3.55 9.55
N VAL A 28 -2.90 -2.52 9.10
CA VAL A 28 -3.37 -1.66 8.00
C VAL A 28 -3.16 -2.36 6.66
N GLY A 29 -1.93 -2.85 6.38
CA GLY A 29 -1.58 -3.45 5.10
C GLY A 29 -2.41 -4.69 4.77
N ALA A 30 -2.62 -5.59 5.74
CA ALA A 30 -3.46 -6.77 5.59
C ALA A 30 -4.91 -6.42 5.19
N THR A 31 -5.46 -5.39 5.82
CA THR A 31 -6.81 -4.92 5.50
C THR A 31 -6.86 -4.25 4.11
N VAL A 32 -5.88 -3.41 3.79
CA VAL A 32 -5.79 -2.75 2.46
C VAL A 32 -5.77 -3.78 1.33
N GLY A 33 -4.93 -4.81 1.45
CA GLY A 33 -4.81 -5.83 0.40
C GLY A 33 -6.11 -6.59 0.20
N GLN A 34 -6.77 -7.01 1.27
CA GLN A 34 -8.04 -7.71 1.20
C GLN A 34 -9.15 -6.84 0.58
N ILE A 35 -9.26 -5.56 0.97
CA ILE A 35 -10.19 -4.62 0.32
C ILE A 35 -9.84 -4.47 -1.16
N GLY A 36 -8.55 -4.36 -1.51
CA GLY A 36 -8.10 -4.34 -2.90
C GLY A 36 -8.57 -5.55 -3.70
N LYS A 37 -8.50 -6.75 -3.12
CA LYS A 37 -9.05 -7.97 -3.73
C LYS A 37 -10.56 -7.89 -3.93
N LEU A 38 -11.31 -7.41 -2.94
CA LEU A 38 -12.76 -7.20 -3.06
C LEU A 38 -13.14 -6.20 -4.16
N LYS A 39 -12.25 -5.24 -4.45
CA LYS A 39 -12.44 -4.25 -5.53
C LYS A 39 -11.88 -4.72 -6.89
N GLY A 40 -11.44 -5.98 -7.00
CA GLY A 40 -10.96 -6.58 -8.24
C GLY A 40 -9.55 -6.16 -8.66
N CYS A 41 -8.73 -5.64 -7.74
CA CYS A 41 -7.34 -5.32 -8.01
C CYS A 41 -6.44 -6.56 -8.04
N ARG A 42 -5.37 -6.48 -8.83
CA ARG A 42 -4.18 -7.28 -8.59
C ARG A 42 -3.45 -6.71 -7.39
N VAL A 43 -3.23 -7.51 -6.35
CA VAL A 43 -2.62 -7.06 -5.10
C VAL A 43 -1.23 -7.65 -4.92
N VAL A 44 -0.24 -6.77 -4.82
CA VAL A 44 1.16 -7.11 -4.55
C VAL A 44 1.54 -6.57 -3.19
N GLY A 45 1.85 -7.47 -2.25
CA GLY A 45 2.30 -7.12 -0.91
C GLY A 45 3.82 -6.98 -0.84
N VAL A 46 4.27 -6.15 0.08
CA VAL A 46 5.68 -6.06 0.50
C VAL A 46 5.77 -6.27 1.99
N ALA A 47 6.53 -7.27 2.43
CA ALA A 47 6.68 -7.62 3.84
C ALA A 47 8.15 -7.97 4.15
N GLY A 48 8.48 -8.21 5.40
CA GLY A 48 9.82 -8.66 5.82
C GLY A 48 9.83 -10.15 6.18
N GLY A 49 10.50 -10.95 5.35
CA GLY A 49 10.68 -12.38 5.56
C GLY A 49 9.66 -13.27 4.85
N ALA A 50 10.11 -14.49 4.51
CA ALA A 50 9.36 -15.46 3.71
C ALA A 50 8.05 -15.91 4.39
N GLU A 51 8.03 -16.03 5.71
CA GLU A 51 6.84 -16.45 6.46
C GLU A 51 5.70 -15.43 6.31
N LYS A 52 6.00 -14.14 6.48
CA LYS A 52 5.02 -13.06 6.28
C LYS A 52 4.52 -13.01 4.85
N CYS A 53 5.40 -13.18 3.88
CA CYS A 53 5.01 -13.23 2.47
C CYS A 53 4.08 -14.39 2.18
N ARG A 54 4.34 -15.57 2.73
CA ARG A 54 3.47 -16.74 2.59
C ARG A 54 2.10 -16.49 3.22
N HIS A 55 2.07 -15.95 4.43
CA HIS A 55 0.82 -15.58 5.10
C HIS A 55 -0.02 -14.59 4.27
N ALA A 56 0.61 -13.58 3.68
CA ALA A 56 -0.09 -12.62 2.83
C ALA A 56 -0.76 -13.30 1.62
N ILE A 57 -0.11 -14.31 1.02
CA ILE A 57 -0.65 -15.03 -0.13
C ILE A 57 -1.70 -16.04 0.30
N GLU A 58 -1.38 -16.94 1.24
CA GLU A 58 -2.20 -18.10 1.57
C GLU A 58 -3.42 -17.75 2.42
N VAL A 59 -3.31 -16.75 3.30
CA VAL A 59 -4.36 -16.39 4.25
C VAL A 59 -5.09 -15.11 3.83
N LEU A 60 -4.33 -14.07 3.43
CA LEU A 60 -4.93 -12.78 3.10
C LEU A 60 -5.32 -12.64 1.61
N GLY A 61 -4.99 -13.65 0.78
CA GLY A 61 -5.42 -13.71 -0.61
C GLY A 61 -4.69 -12.73 -1.56
N PHE A 62 -3.49 -12.24 -1.20
CA PHE A 62 -2.68 -11.45 -2.09
C PHE A 62 -2.21 -12.27 -3.30
N ASP A 63 -2.11 -11.67 -4.47
CA ASP A 63 -1.65 -12.37 -5.67
C ASP A 63 -0.15 -12.65 -5.61
N VAL A 64 0.62 -11.74 -5.02
CA VAL A 64 2.08 -11.85 -4.81
C VAL A 64 2.43 -11.14 -3.51
N CYS A 65 3.44 -11.64 -2.79
CA CYS A 65 4.10 -10.88 -1.72
C CYS A 65 5.61 -11.03 -1.82
N LEU A 66 6.32 -9.93 -1.70
CA LEU A 66 7.76 -9.83 -1.87
C LEU A 66 8.45 -9.49 -0.56
N ASP A 67 9.58 -10.18 -0.31
CA ASP A 67 10.44 -9.84 0.82
C ASP A 67 11.35 -8.65 0.48
N HIS A 68 11.13 -7.54 1.15
CA HIS A 68 11.96 -6.34 0.92
C HIS A 68 13.40 -6.47 1.40
N HIS A 69 13.78 -7.56 2.09
CA HIS A 69 15.16 -7.85 2.46
C HIS A 69 15.95 -8.52 1.33
N ALA A 70 15.29 -9.06 0.32
CA ALA A 70 15.95 -9.69 -0.81
C ALA A 70 16.82 -8.68 -1.57
N ASP A 71 18.01 -9.10 -1.99
CA ASP A 71 18.94 -8.24 -2.72
C ASP A 71 18.38 -7.78 -4.07
N ASP A 72 17.59 -8.65 -4.72
CA ASP A 72 16.93 -8.40 -6.00
C ASP A 72 15.47 -7.92 -5.86
N PHE A 73 15.09 -7.37 -4.70
CA PHE A 73 13.71 -6.93 -4.42
C PHE A 73 13.13 -6.02 -5.51
N ALA A 74 13.92 -5.04 -5.98
CA ALA A 74 13.44 -4.11 -7.02
C ALA A 74 13.14 -4.83 -8.34
N GLU A 75 13.95 -5.82 -8.74
CA GLU A 75 13.72 -6.62 -9.93
C GLU A 75 12.50 -7.53 -9.79
N GLN A 76 12.30 -8.10 -8.59
CA GLN A 76 11.11 -8.89 -8.29
C GLN A 76 9.85 -8.03 -8.36
N LEU A 77 9.89 -6.78 -7.89
CA LEU A 77 8.76 -5.86 -7.96
C LEU A 77 8.39 -5.52 -9.41
N VAL A 78 9.38 -5.30 -10.28
CA VAL A 78 9.14 -5.11 -11.72
C VAL A 78 8.39 -6.30 -12.32
N LYS A 79 8.84 -7.53 -12.01
CA LYS A 79 8.21 -8.77 -12.51
C LYS A 79 6.79 -8.96 -11.94
N ALA A 80 6.57 -8.58 -10.67
CA ALA A 80 5.27 -8.69 -10.01
C ALA A 80 4.25 -7.66 -10.56
N CYS A 81 4.72 -6.53 -11.08
CA CYS A 81 3.90 -5.44 -11.60
C CYS A 81 4.11 -5.21 -13.12
N PRO A 82 3.82 -6.20 -13.98
CA PRO A 82 4.13 -6.12 -15.42
C PRO A 82 3.35 -5.02 -16.15
N LYS A 83 2.25 -4.54 -15.59
CA LYS A 83 1.44 -3.42 -16.11
C LYS A 83 1.70 -2.09 -15.37
N GLY A 84 2.74 -2.04 -14.54
CA GLY A 84 3.00 -0.90 -13.65
C GLY A 84 2.11 -0.90 -12.40
N ILE A 85 2.14 0.21 -11.66
CA ILE A 85 1.46 0.37 -10.38
C ILE A 85 0.46 1.52 -10.46
N ASP A 86 -0.80 1.25 -10.21
CA ASP A 86 -1.88 2.24 -10.23
C ASP A 86 -2.14 2.84 -8.85
N ILE A 87 -1.96 2.02 -7.80
CA ILE A 87 -2.11 2.45 -6.42
C ILE A 87 -0.94 1.91 -5.61
N TYR A 88 -0.28 2.79 -4.86
CA TYR A 88 0.69 2.40 -3.85
C TYR A 88 0.23 2.88 -2.48
N TYR A 89 -0.11 1.93 -1.60
CA TYR A 89 -0.51 2.27 -0.24
C TYR A 89 0.73 2.34 0.66
N GLU A 90 1.09 3.57 1.04
CA GLU A 90 2.35 3.86 1.72
C GLU A 90 2.19 3.77 3.24
N ASN A 91 2.96 2.85 3.86
CA ASN A 91 3.07 2.68 5.30
C ASN A 91 4.52 2.77 5.81
N VAL A 92 5.51 2.73 4.92
CA VAL A 92 6.92 2.45 5.29
C VAL A 92 7.88 3.55 4.87
N GLY A 93 7.86 3.97 3.61
CA GLY A 93 8.87 4.87 3.03
C GLY A 93 10.16 4.14 2.63
N GLY A 94 11.24 4.90 2.53
CA GLY A 94 12.59 4.38 2.30
C GLY A 94 12.74 3.58 1.01
N LYS A 95 13.53 2.49 1.07
CA LYS A 95 13.86 1.70 -0.13
C LYS A 95 12.66 1.07 -0.83
N VAL A 96 11.56 0.84 -0.13
CA VAL A 96 10.33 0.31 -0.75
C VAL A 96 9.72 1.37 -1.66
N PHE A 97 9.59 2.60 -1.17
CA PHE A 97 9.14 3.73 -1.97
C PHE A 97 10.04 3.98 -3.18
N ASP A 98 11.36 3.89 -2.99
CA ASP A 98 12.36 4.04 -4.06
C ASP A 98 12.16 3.04 -5.20
N ALA A 99 11.85 1.79 -4.87
CA ALA A 99 11.60 0.74 -5.85
C ALA A 99 10.24 0.90 -6.56
N VAL A 100 9.24 1.44 -5.86
CA VAL A 100 7.89 1.68 -6.38
C VAL A 100 7.86 2.86 -7.36
N LEU A 101 8.56 3.94 -7.05
CA LEU A 101 8.48 5.22 -7.75
C LEU A 101 8.63 5.12 -9.28
N PRO A 102 9.62 4.39 -9.84
CA PRO A 102 9.77 4.25 -11.29
C PRO A 102 8.63 3.47 -11.98
N LEU A 103 7.93 2.61 -11.23
CA LEU A 103 6.89 1.72 -11.75
C LEU A 103 5.49 2.33 -11.72
N LEU A 104 5.31 3.50 -11.11
CA LEU A 104 4.01 4.16 -11.03
C LEU A 104 3.46 4.49 -12.42
N ASN A 105 2.21 4.18 -12.63
CA ASN A 105 1.48 4.53 -13.84
C ASN A 105 1.09 6.02 -13.87
N THR A 106 0.70 6.50 -15.01
CA THR A 106 0.09 7.83 -15.15
C THR A 106 -1.20 7.89 -14.32
N SER A 107 -1.38 8.96 -13.55
CA SER A 107 -2.49 9.16 -12.61
C SER A 107 -2.53 8.15 -11.46
N ALA A 108 -1.40 7.55 -11.13
CA ALA A 108 -1.30 6.71 -9.93
C ALA A 108 -1.66 7.49 -8.66
N ARG A 109 -2.15 6.77 -7.66
CA ARG A 109 -2.58 7.35 -6.39
C ARG A 109 -1.77 6.73 -5.27
N ILE A 110 -1.29 7.60 -4.36
CA ILE A 110 -0.46 7.21 -3.22
C ILE A 110 -1.11 7.75 -1.93
N PRO A 111 -1.99 6.96 -1.27
CA PRO A 111 -2.39 7.25 0.10
C PRO A 111 -1.18 7.09 1.03
N VAL A 112 -0.78 8.17 1.70
CA VAL A 112 0.33 8.16 2.66
C VAL A 112 -0.26 8.03 4.06
N CYS A 113 -0.29 6.81 4.58
CA CYS A 113 -0.83 6.46 5.88
C CYS A 113 0.22 6.48 6.98
N GLY A 114 1.46 6.14 6.64
CA GLY A 114 2.57 6.09 7.58
C GLY A 114 3.93 6.01 6.90
N LEU A 115 4.97 6.30 7.66
CA LEU A 115 6.37 6.25 7.23
C LEU A 115 7.20 5.56 8.33
N VAL A 116 6.86 4.29 8.61
CA VAL A 116 7.36 3.58 9.78
C VAL A 116 8.89 3.44 9.79
N SER A 117 9.53 3.43 8.63
CA SER A 117 11.00 3.41 8.52
C SER A 117 11.67 4.67 9.07
N SER A 118 10.92 5.77 9.19
CA SER A 118 11.45 7.07 9.62
C SER A 118 11.01 7.50 11.02
N TYR A 119 10.13 6.77 11.70
CA TYR A 119 9.55 7.20 12.98
C TYR A 119 10.60 7.37 14.10
N ASN A 120 11.67 6.60 14.08
CA ASN A 120 12.74 6.68 15.05
C ASN A 120 14.01 7.35 14.46
N ALA A 121 13.92 7.94 13.27
CA ALA A 121 15.07 8.60 12.66
C ALA A 121 15.33 9.94 13.36
N THR A 122 16.57 10.15 13.79
CA THR A 122 17.05 11.40 14.39
C THR A 122 17.75 12.30 13.38
N GLU A 123 18.04 11.75 12.20
CA GLU A 123 18.71 12.41 11.09
C GLU A 123 18.05 12.07 9.78
N LEU A 124 18.28 12.88 8.77
CA LEU A 124 17.83 12.54 7.41
C LEU A 124 18.53 11.26 6.93
N PRO A 125 17.85 10.39 6.18
CA PRO A 125 18.46 9.19 5.64
C PRO A 125 19.66 9.54 4.76
N PRO A 126 20.76 8.78 4.84
CA PRO A 126 21.93 9.01 4.01
C PRO A 126 21.61 8.79 2.54
N GLY A 127 22.29 9.53 1.68
CA GLY A 127 22.19 9.36 0.23
C GLY A 127 21.87 10.66 -0.51
N PRO A 128 21.72 10.61 -1.82
CA PRO A 128 21.38 11.77 -2.62
C PRO A 128 19.98 12.28 -2.30
N ASP A 129 19.78 13.59 -2.42
CA ASP A 129 18.43 14.18 -2.38
C ASP A 129 17.58 13.63 -3.52
N ARG A 130 16.48 12.93 -3.17
CA ARG A 130 15.53 12.32 -4.12
C ARG A 130 14.31 13.17 -4.39
N LEU A 131 14.16 14.29 -3.71
CA LEU A 131 13.02 15.19 -3.90
C LEU A 131 12.87 15.67 -5.35
N PRO A 132 13.92 16.07 -6.07
CA PRO A 132 13.79 16.44 -7.46
C PRO A 132 13.25 15.33 -8.37
N LEU A 133 13.67 14.08 -8.11
CA LEU A 133 13.15 12.90 -8.85
C LEU A 133 11.66 12.65 -8.55
N LEU A 134 11.27 12.74 -7.29
CA LEU A 134 9.87 12.61 -6.87
C LEU A 134 9.01 13.68 -7.55
N MET A 135 9.41 14.95 -7.47
CA MET A 135 8.65 16.06 -8.06
C MET A 135 8.54 15.94 -9.59
N ALA A 136 9.61 15.53 -10.26
CA ALA A 136 9.58 15.27 -11.70
C ALA A 136 8.63 14.12 -12.05
N THR A 137 8.59 13.07 -11.25
CA THR A 137 7.70 11.92 -11.45
C THR A 137 6.24 12.32 -11.22
N VAL A 138 5.95 13.04 -10.12
CA VAL A 138 4.62 13.58 -9.81
C VAL A 138 4.11 14.43 -10.98
N LEU A 139 4.92 15.35 -11.49
CA LEU A 139 4.56 16.21 -12.62
C LEU A 139 4.31 15.41 -13.90
N LYS A 140 5.27 14.60 -14.32
CA LYS A 140 5.21 13.87 -15.60
C LYS A 140 4.07 12.86 -15.65
N LYS A 141 3.86 12.14 -14.54
CA LYS A 141 2.84 11.08 -14.43
C LYS A 141 1.53 11.56 -13.80
N ARG A 142 1.44 12.83 -13.41
CA ARG A 142 0.26 13.45 -12.79
C ARG A 142 -0.23 12.64 -11.57
N ILE A 143 0.72 12.27 -10.71
CA ILE A 143 0.47 11.43 -9.53
C ILE A 143 -0.27 12.22 -8.47
N ARG A 144 -1.27 11.59 -7.84
CA ARG A 144 -1.88 12.08 -6.61
C ARG A 144 -1.19 11.43 -5.41
N LEU A 145 -0.42 12.22 -4.67
CA LEU A 145 0.21 11.82 -3.42
C LEU A 145 -0.47 12.60 -2.29
N GLN A 146 -1.11 11.90 -1.36
CA GLN A 146 -1.92 12.54 -0.32
C GLN A 146 -1.74 11.85 1.02
N GLY A 147 -1.24 12.62 2.02
CA GLY A 147 -1.26 12.23 3.43
C GLY A 147 -2.63 12.41 4.05
N PHE A 148 -2.89 11.67 5.12
CA PHE A 148 -4.10 11.81 5.92
C PHE A 148 -3.89 11.38 7.36
N ILE A 149 -4.64 11.98 8.28
CA ILE A 149 -4.69 11.59 9.70
C ILE A 149 -6.11 11.12 10.00
N ILE A 150 -6.25 9.84 10.24
CA ILE A 150 -7.55 9.16 10.26
C ILE A 150 -8.59 9.79 11.19
N ALA A 151 -8.20 10.20 12.39
CA ALA A 151 -9.14 10.79 13.35
C ALA A 151 -9.57 12.20 12.95
N GLN A 152 -8.64 13.01 12.41
CA GLN A 152 -8.88 14.39 12.03
C GLN A 152 -9.69 14.51 10.75
N ASP A 153 -9.30 13.72 9.73
CA ASP A 153 -9.89 13.83 8.39
C ASP A 153 -11.17 13.02 8.25
N TYR A 154 -11.25 11.85 8.93
CA TYR A 154 -12.30 10.86 8.71
C TYR A 154 -13.05 10.41 9.97
N GLY A 155 -12.74 10.95 11.16
CA GLY A 155 -13.39 10.55 12.41
C GLY A 155 -14.93 10.59 12.35
N HIS A 156 -15.49 11.57 11.64
CA HIS A 156 -16.92 11.72 11.42
C HIS A 156 -17.57 10.60 10.58
N ARG A 157 -16.77 9.81 9.84
CA ARG A 157 -17.22 8.69 8.98
C ARG A 157 -17.00 7.30 9.59
N ILE A 158 -16.68 7.22 10.89
CA ILE A 158 -16.41 5.94 11.54
C ILE A 158 -17.58 4.94 11.43
N HIS A 159 -18.81 5.42 11.49
CA HIS A 159 -19.99 4.58 11.39
C HIS A 159 -20.17 3.94 9.98
N GLU A 160 -19.78 4.66 8.94
CA GLU A 160 -19.74 4.13 7.57
C GLU A 160 -18.79 2.92 7.50
N PHE A 161 -17.57 3.11 7.97
CA PHE A 161 -16.58 2.05 8.07
C PHE A 161 -17.08 0.86 8.89
N GLN A 162 -17.64 1.09 10.09
CA GLN A 162 -18.11 0.01 10.96
C GLN A 162 -19.21 -0.82 10.30
N LYS A 163 -20.12 -0.18 9.58
CA LYS A 163 -21.22 -0.83 8.88
C LYS A 163 -20.71 -1.74 7.76
N GLU A 164 -19.91 -1.21 6.84
CA GLU A 164 -19.46 -1.95 5.67
C GLU A 164 -18.42 -3.01 6.05
N MET A 165 -17.44 -2.67 6.87
CA MET A 165 -16.44 -3.62 7.36
C MET A 165 -17.08 -4.73 8.19
N GLY A 166 -18.02 -4.40 9.07
CA GLY A 166 -18.76 -5.39 9.85
C GLY A 166 -19.55 -6.36 8.98
N GLN A 167 -20.05 -5.91 7.85
CA GLN A 167 -20.69 -6.78 6.87
C GLN A 167 -19.69 -7.71 6.18
N TRP A 168 -18.56 -7.17 5.72
CA TRP A 168 -17.52 -7.99 5.09
C TRP A 168 -16.95 -9.06 6.01
N VAL A 169 -16.78 -8.75 7.29
CA VAL A 169 -16.34 -9.74 8.29
C VAL A 169 -17.40 -10.82 8.50
N LYS A 170 -18.69 -10.47 8.61
CA LYS A 170 -19.78 -11.45 8.74
C LYS A 170 -19.92 -12.37 7.51
N GLU A 171 -19.53 -11.90 6.36
CA GLU A 171 -19.56 -12.64 5.09
C GLU A 171 -18.24 -13.39 4.81
N ASP A 172 -17.33 -13.48 5.78
CA ASP A 172 -15.99 -14.09 5.66
C ASP A 172 -15.14 -13.52 4.50
N LYS A 173 -15.40 -12.26 4.11
CA LYS A 173 -14.68 -11.57 3.05
C LYS A 173 -13.40 -10.90 3.51
N ILE A 174 -13.29 -10.67 4.81
CA ILE A 174 -12.11 -10.07 5.46
C ILE A 174 -11.68 -10.97 6.61
N HIS A 175 -10.46 -11.46 6.53
CA HIS A 175 -9.83 -12.22 7.60
C HIS A 175 -9.07 -11.26 8.52
N TYR A 176 -9.19 -11.45 9.84
CA TYR A 176 -8.46 -10.69 10.85
C TYR A 176 -7.95 -11.61 11.96
N HIS A 177 -6.87 -11.20 12.60
CA HIS A 177 -6.37 -11.81 13.82
C HIS A 177 -6.51 -10.82 14.97
N GLU A 178 -6.97 -11.31 16.11
CA GLU A 178 -6.97 -10.58 17.38
C GLU A 178 -5.62 -10.70 18.08
#